data_4ca1db22c9fb11c35e1cf2a9e49c64cc
#
_entry.id   4ca1db22c9fb11c35e1cf2a9e49c64cc
#
_cell.length_a   1.000
_cell.length_b   1.000
_cell.length_c   1.000
_cell.angle_alpha   90.00
_cell.angle_beta   90.00
_cell.angle_gamma   90.00
#
_symmetry.space_group_name_H-M   'P 1'
#
loop_
_entity.id
_entity.type
_entity.pdbx_description
1 polymer ?
#
loop_
_entity_poly.entity_id
_entity_poly.type
_entity_poly.pdbx_seq_one_letter_code
_entity_poly.pdbx_strand_id
1 'polypeptide(L)'
;MVYWKNIQKNVGDRMDRELERRVELLEEEVRSLRQELSQLKGETYPKPDDLTNIKSSVSQLKKALFDKPTPQQKVYPQLASQPVVEENKSEVVQKPQRSLEETITWILPKVFMVILVLGVLWGLKLISDYGYLSDSVKILLAYALSISLIILPYILEKKQKSSQAIIISLYGGAFIIGILTTAAGAILYDVLHLNLALIIAVLYVAYGIFISYYKANEILTIFVIFTSLLLPYLLEYMEFSELLIIQFVVILFVAIQFVIVKHRQQIALHITTSFTHLSALALWGLSENVDMYFAIGLLLIASIYLYSWWKLYEPESKWRAIHEGLLFSYHVFALITLLFVTNDLVFDTIIFLLMLVIYSITAFVAYKERLQHVVDVAATVAFLAFIFMIVTFDLSDEVLILLFGFVAFSGIMLGMRLRATVMKITYSLSFFVITLMTMAVSEVKPFFTLNHLSVVMICIYLIAIYMYVKRPKENLDRFETWAEQANIQHILPILISAYFMKYVIDLEHSYISNVGQTPFVSLIVLLG
;
A
#
# COMPACT_ATOMS: atom_id res chain seq x y z
N MET A 1 -6.70 37.39 -29.48
CA MET A 1 -6.95 37.83 -28.08
C MET A 1 -8.44 37.91 -27.71
N VAL A 2 -9.33 38.32 -28.60
CA VAL A 2 -10.79 38.42 -28.36
C VAL A 2 -11.47 37.05 -28.16
N TYR A 3 -11.03 36.02 -28.89
CA TYR A 3 -11.60 34.67 -28.85
C TYR A 3 -11.39 33.96 -27.49
N TRP A 4 -10.24 34.15 -26.86
CA TRP A 4 -9.92 33.58 -25.55
C TRP A 4 -10.70 34.26 -24.38
N LYS A 5 -10.97 35.54 -24.47
CA LYS A 5 -11.80 36.26 -23.48
C LYS A 5 -13.26 35.79 -23.49
N ASN A 6 -13.79 35.46 -24.68
CA ASN A 6 -15.15 34.94 -24.78
C ASN A 6 -15.31 33.51 -24.26
N ILE A 7 -14.27 32.66 -24.42
CA ILE A 7 -14.27 31.30 -23.86
C ILE A 7 -14.18 31.35 -22.32
N GLN A 8 -13.33 32.20 -21.74
CA GLN A 8 -13.24 32.36 -20.28
C GLN A 8 -14.53 32.89 -19.67
N LYS A 9 -15.21 33.82 -20.32
CA LYS A 9 -16.49 34.36 -19.87
C LYS A 9 -17.61 33.31 -19.94
N ASN A 10 -17.68 32.50 -21.01
CA ASN A 10 -18.66 31.43 -21.13
C ASN A 10 -18.45 30.26 -20.15
N VAL A 11 -17.19 29.98 -19.78
CA VAL A 11 -16.88 28.95 -18.78
C VAL A 11 -17.18 29.47 -17.36
N GLY A 12 -16.92 30.75 -17.08
CA GLY A 12 -17.30 31.39 -15.83
C GLY A 12 -18.83 31.40 -15.61
N ASP A 13 -19.59 31.83 -16.62
CA ASP A 13 -21.06 31.91 -16.57
C ASP A 13 -21.74 30.51 -16.50
N ARG A 14 -21.07 29.44 -16.95
CA ARG A 14 -21.55 28.06 -16.75
C ARG A 14 -21.27 27.56 -15.34
N MET A 15 -20.10 27.86 -14.80
CA MET A 15 -19.69 27.43 -13.45
C MET A 15 -20.52 28.14 -12.37
N ASP A 16 -20.84 29.42 -12.57
CA ASP A 16 -21.70 30.17 -11.66
C ASP A 16 -23.14 29.63 -11.64
N ARG A 17 -23.70 29.27 -12.81
CA ARG A 17 -25.03 28.65 -12.88
C ARG A 17 -25.09 27.24 -12.26
N GLU A 18 -24.02 26.47 -12.39
CA GLU A 18 -23.92 25.15 -11.76
C GLU A 18 -23.79 25.26 -10.23
N LEU A 19 -23.05 26.26 -9.75
CA LEU A 19 -22.93 26.58 -8.32
C LEU A 19 -24.28 27.09 -7.73
N GLU A 20 -24.97 27.97 -8.42
CA GLU A 20 -26.30 28.44 -8.02
C GLU A 20 -27.31 27.28 -7.91
N ARG A 21 -27.33 26.39 -8.88
CA ARG A 21 -28.18 25.21 -8.86
C ARG A 21 -27.86 24.25 -7.71
N ARG A 22 -26.58 24.06 -7.37
CA ARG A 22 -26.17 23.25 -6.21
C ARG A 22 -26.54 23.89 -4.89
N VAL A 23 -26.45 25.20 -4.79
CA VAL A 23 -26.87 25.93 -3.60
C VAL A 23 -28.38 25.83 -3.40
N GLU A 24 -29.19 25.95 -4.45
CA GLU A 24 -30.63 25.76 -4.38
C GLU A 24 -31.02 24.34 -3.93
N LEU A 25 -30.36 23.30 -4.47
CA LEU A 25 -30.58 21.91 -4.06
C LEU A 25 -30.24 21.67 -2.58
N LEU A 26 -29.12 22.24 -2.10
CA LEU A 26 -28.72 22.14 -0.69
C LEU A 26 -29.67 22.90 0.23
N GLU A 27 -30.19 24.04 -0.19
CA GLU A 27 -31.20 24.79 0.58
C GLU A 27 -32.53 24.00 0.70
N GLU A 28 -32.89 23.29 -0.34
CA GLU A 28 -34.09 22.43 -0.37
C GLU A 28 -33.92 21.21 0.54
N GLU A 29 -32.75 20.57 0.51
CA GLU A 29 -32.41 19.45 1.37
C GLU A 29 -32.32 19.86 2.86
N VAL A 30 -31.72 20.98 3.17
CA VAL A 30 -31.71 21.55 4.54
C VAL A 30 -33.12 21.89 5.02
N ARG A 31 -34.00 22.35 4.13
CA ARG A 31 -35.40 22.65 4.46
C ARG A 31 -36.17 21.35 4.75
N SER A 32 -35.97 20.29 3.96
CA SER A 32 -36.60 18.99 4.19
C SER A 32 -36.14 18.35 5.50
N LEU A 33 -34.83 18.36 5.76
CA LEU A 33 -34.26 17.83 7.01
C LEU A 33 -34.75 18.60 8.26
N ARG A 34 -34.92 19.93 8.17
CA ARG A 34 -35.50 20.72 9.27
C ARG A 34 -36.98 20.38 9.48
N GLN A 35 -37.69 20.09 8.43
CA GLN A 35 -39.11 19.70 8.52
C GLN A 35 -39.24 18.32 9.18
N GLU A 36 -38.41 17.36 8.84
CA GLU A 36 -38.32 16.06 9.49
C GLU A 36 -37.94 16.17 10.98
N LEU A 37 -36.98 17.03 11.29
CA LEU A 37 -36.51 17.28 12.67
C LEU A 37 -37.61 17.95 13.52
N SER A 38 -38.41 18.85 12.94
CA SER A 38 -39.52 19.49 13.64
C SER A 38 -40.69 18.51 13.88
N GLN A 39 -40.94 17.60 12.95
CA GLN A 39 -41.92 16.51 13.13
C GLN A 39 -41.48 15.51 14.22
N LEU A 40 -40.18 15.22 14.31
CA LEU A 40 -39.62 14.33 15.35
C LEU A 40 -39.61 14.97 16.75
N LYS A 41 -39.49 16.28 16.85
CA LYS A 41 -39.47 17.02 18.14
C LYS A 41 -40.82 17.53 18.62
N GLY A 42 -41.88 17.45 17.82
CA GLY A 42 -43.20 17.97 18.17
C GLY A 42 -43.25 19.49 18.26
N GLU A 43 -42.30 20.21 17.66
CA GLU A 43 -42.24 21.68 17.70
C GLU A 43 -42.82 22.30 16.41
N THR A 44 -43.57 23.38 16.56
CA THR A 44 -44.20 24.09 15.44
C THR A 44 -43.13 24.94 14.70
N TYR A 45 -43.25 25.02 13.39
CA TYR A 45 -42.34 25.67 12.43
C TYR A 45 -41.90 27.09 12.85
N PRO A 46 -40.63 27.46 12.74
CA PRO A 46 -40.18 28.87 12.95
C PRO A 46 -40.66 29.77 11.79
N LYS A 47 -41.07 30.98 12.11
CA LYS A 47 -41.61 32.00 11.21
C LYS A 47 -40.67 32.41 10.07
N PRO A 48 -41.18 32.92 8.93
CA PRO A 48 -40.41 33.27 7.72
C PRO A 48 -39.36 34.35 7.89
N ASP A 49 -39.36 35.12 8.99
CA ASP A 49 -38.48 36.25 9.20
C ASP A 49 -37.01 35.87 9.50
N ASP A 50 -36.75 34.63 9.94
CA ASP A 50 -35.37 34.15 10.19
C ASP A 50 -34.60 33.83 8.90
N LEU A 51 -35.30 33.58 7.81
CA LEU A 51 -34.68 33.27 6.49
C LEU A 51 -34.11 34.53 5.81
N THR A 52 -34.64 35.70 6.09
CA THR A 52 -34.14 36.98 5.56
C THR A 52 -32.80 37.36 6.17
N ASN A 53 -32.56 37.02 7.45
CA ASN A 53 -31.31 37.29 8.15
C ASN A 53 -30.16 36.37 7.63
N ILE A 54 -30.45 35.13 7.28
CA ILE A 54 -29.45 34.21 6.71
C ILE A 54 -29.07 34.64 5.29
N LYS A 55 -30.04 35.08 4.50
CA LYS A 55 -29.81 35.55 3.12
C LYS A 55 -28.97 36.84 3.09
N SER A 56 -29.14 37.73 4.05
CA SER A 56 -28.33 38.96 4.21
C SER A 56 -26.89 38.63 4.65
N SER A 57 -26.69 37.66 5.54
CA SER A 57 -25.38 37.18 5.99
C SER A 57 -24.60 36.49 4.88
N VAL A 58 -25.26 35.65 4.06
CA VAL A 58 -24.64 35.00 2.88
C VAL A 58 -24.27 36.03 1.82
N SER A 59 -25.09 37.07 1.60
CA SER A 59 -24.77 38.14 0.63
C SER A 59 -23.58 39.00 1.09
N GLN A 60 -23.45 39.25 2.40
CA GLN A 60 -22.31 39.95 2.98
C GLN A 60 -21.01 39.14 2.89
N LEU A 61 -21.08 37.80 3.12
CA LEU A 61 -19.95 36.90 2.93
C LEU A 61 -19.53 36.81 1.45
N LYS A 62 -20.50 36.76 0.51
CA LYS A 62 -20.23 36.79 -0.91
C LYS A 62 -19.52 38.10 -1.33
N LYS A 63 -19.94 39.23 -0.83
CA LYS A 63 -19.31 40.52 -1.09
C LYS A 63 -17.90 40.63 -0.49
N ALA A 64 -17.66 40.09 0.68
CA ALA A 64 -16.34 40.06 1.33
C ALA A 64 -15.33 39.11 0.63
N LEU A 65 -15.81 38.07 -0.04
CA LEU A 65 -14.97 37.09 -0.76
C LEU A 65 -14.57 37.55 -2.18
N PHE A 66 -15.37 38.42 -2.82
CA PHE A 66 -15.17 38.82 -4.23
C PHE A 66 -14.62 40.25 -4.42
N ASP A 67 -14.69 41.13 -3.41
CA ASP A 67 -14.06 42.45 -3.46
C ASP A 67 -12.61 42.38 -2.93
N LYS A 68 -11.67 41.91 -3.75
CA LYS A 68 -10.24 42.11 -3.52
C LYS A 68 -9.78 43.42 -4.17
N PRO A 69 -9.31 44.39 -3.39
CA PRO A 69 -8.67 45.58 -3.95
C PRO A 69 -7.27 45.24 -4.49
N THR A 70 -6.97 45.82 -5.64
CA THR A 70 -5.67 45.81 -6.34
C THR A 70 -4.54 46.29 -5.43
N PRO A 71 -3.34 45.71 -5.45
CA PRO A 71 -2.26 46.06 -4.54
C PRO A 71 -1.70 47.46 -4.85
N GLN A 72 -1.84 48.39 -3.93
CA GLN A 72 -1.06 49.61 -3.92
C GLN A 72 0.24 49.44 -3.12
N GLN A 73 1.29 49.98 -3.69
CA GLN A 73 2.67 50.05 -3.23
C GLN A 73 2.76 50.58 -1.78
N LYS A 74 3.38 49.84 -0.87
CA LYS A 74 3.65 50.27 0.50
C LYS A 74 4.95 51.06 0.59
N VAL A 75 4.83 52.32 0.99
CA VAL A 75 5.88 53.16 1.55
C VAL A 75 6.02 52.81 3.03
N TYR A 76 7.23 52.55 3.52
CA TYR A 76 7.53 52.30 4.91
C TYR A 76 7.70 53.61 5.70
N PRO A 77 7.18 53.73 6.91
CA PRO A 77 7.80 54.52 7.98
C PRO A 77 8.16 53.67 9.20
N GLN A 78 9.19 54.18 9.86
CA GLN A 78 9.93 53.59 10.98
C GLN A 78 9.14 53.41 12.28
N LEU A 79 9.69 52.51 13.06
CA LEU A 79 9.53 52.17 14.49
C LEU A 79 8.87 53.19 15.42
N ALA A 80 7.88 52.72 16.15
CA ALA A 80 7.64 53.09 17.53
C ALA A 80 7.10 51.90 18.33
N SER A 81 7.63 51.74 19.53
CA SER A 81 7.53 50.63 20.46
C SER A 81 6.15 50.41 21.07
N GLN A 82 5.72 49.11 21.10
CA GLN A 82 4.96 48.37 22.12
C GLN A 82 3.47 48.68 22.36
N PRO A 83 2.62 47.71 22.75
CA PRO A 83 2.82 46.70 23.80
C PRO A 83 2.47 45.26 23.39
N VAL A 84 2.95 44.34 24.23
CA VAL A 84 2.71 42.90 24.22
C VAL A 84 1.21 42.60 24.19
N VAL A 85 0.73 41.98 23.10
CA VAL A 85 -0.57 41.33 23.04
C VAL A 85 -0.35 39.81 23.18
N GLU A 86 -1.01 39.28 24.19
CA GLU A 86 -1.06 37.85 24.52
C GLU A 86 -1.29 37.00 23.27
N GLU A 87 -0.40 36.06 23.11
CA GLU A 87 -0.47 34.98 22.13
C GLU A 87 -1.70 34.12 22.42
N ASN A 88 -2.76 34.34 21.68
CA ASN A 88 -3.91 33.44 21.66
C ASN A 88 -3.42 32.08 21.19
N LYS A 89 -3.16 31.19 22.15
CA LYS A 89 -2.95 29.76 21.92
C LYS A 89 -4.10 29.27 21.08
N SER A 90 -3.81 28.93 19.82
CA SER A 90 -4.69 28.14 18.98
C SER A 90 -5.16 26.96 19.82
N GLU A 91 -6.42 26.88 20.12
CA GLU A 91 -7.04 25.71 20.71
C GLU A 91 -6.73 24.54 19.76
N VAL A 92 -5.78 23.72 20.19
CA VAL A 92 -5.60 22.38 19.62
C VAL A 92 -6.93 21.69 19.85
N VAL A 93 -7.70 21.50 18.80
CA VAL A 93 -8.91 20.67 18.80
C VAL A 93 -8.44 19.30 19.25
N GLN A 94 -8.51 19.07 20.57
CA GLN A 94 -8.28 17.76 21.16
C GLN A 94 -9.33 16.84 20.53
N LYS A 95 -8.86 15.86 19.75
CA LYS A 95 -9.72 14.74 19.36
C LYS A 95 -10.44 14.28 20.61
N PRO A 96 -11.77 14.15 20.59
CA PRO A 96 -12.49 13.68 21.76
C PRO A 96 -11.86 12.37 22.20
N GLN A 97 -11.24 12.37 23.37
CA GLN A 97 -10.77 11.14 24.00
C GLN A 97 -12.02 10.30 24.21
N ARG A 98 -12.05 9.12 23.58
CA ARG A 98 -13.13 8.17 23.78
C ARG A 98 -13.27 7.97 25.29
N SER A 99 -14.48 8.08 25.80
CA SER A 99 -14.73 7.81 27.21
C SER A 99 -14.30 6.38 27.54
N LEU A 100 -13.91 6.13 28.77
CA LEU A 100 -13.58 4.76 29.20
C LEU A 100 -14.70 3.77 28.87
N GLU A 101 -15.96 4.20 28.98
CA GLU A 101 -17.13 3.40 28.61
C GLU A 101 -17.20 3.08 27.12
N GLU A 102 -16.92 4.03 26.23
CA GLU A 102 -16.85 3.80 24.78
C GLU A 102 -15.71 2.86 24.40
N THR A 103 -14.57 2.99 25.08
CA THR A 103 -13.41 2.11 24.86
C THR A 103 -13.70 0.69 25.33
N ILE A 104 -14.31 0.53 26.50
CA ILE A 104 -14.72 -0.77 27.03
C ILE A 104 -15.78 -1.41 26.13
N THR A 105 -16.79 -0.67 25.71
CA THR A 105 -17.86 -1.16 24.82
C THR A 105 -17.30 -1.60 23.46
N TRP A 106 -16.23 -0.95 22.97
CA TRP A 106 -15.58 -1.33 21.73
C TRP A 106 -14.64 -2.55 21.85
N ILE A 107 -13.94 -2.70 23.00
CA ILE A 107 -12.99 -3.80 23.24
C ILE A 107 -13.73 -5.06 23.71
N LEU A 108 -14.75 -4.92 24.55
CA LEU A 108 -15.45 -6.01 25.23
C LEU A 108 -15.92 -7.14 24.28
N PRO A 109 -16.54 -6.86 23.11
CA PRO A 109 -16.96 -7.93 22.20
C PRO A 109 -15.78 -8.71 21.61
N LYS A 110 -14.64 -8.05 21.40
CA LYS A 110 -13.43 -8.68 20.84
C LYS A 110 -12.77 -9.60 21.88
N VAL A 111 -12.65 -9.11 23.10
CA VAL A 111 -12.15 -9.90 24.23
C VAL A 111 -13.07 -11.08 24.52
N PHE A 112 -14.39 -10.85 24.50
CA PHE A 112 -15.38 -11.91 24.68
C PHE A 112 -15.26 -13.01 23.62
N MET A 113 -15.03 -12.67 22.36
CA MET A 113 -14.82 -13.63 21.27
C MET A 113 -13.56 -14.50 21.52
N VAL A 114 -12.47 -13.89 21.93
CA VAL A 114 -11.22 -14.61 22.26
C VAL A 114 -11.42 -15.52 23.47
N ILE A 115 -12.06 -15.01 24.53
CA ILE A 115 -12.36 -15.80 25.76
C ILE A 115 -13.30 -16.95 25.42
N LEU A 116 -14.31 -16.74 24.58
CA LEU A 116 -15.24 -17.78 24.16
C LEU A 116 -14.52 -18.91 23.40
N VAL A 117 -13.66 -18.57 22.43
CA VAL A 117 -12.88 -19.56 21.68
C VAL A 117 -11.92 -20.31 22.60
N LEU A 118 -11.17 -19.59 23.46
CA LEU A 118 -10.27 -20.22 24.45
C LEU A 118 -11.02 -21.07 25.46
N GLY A 119 -12.17 -20.60 25.96
CA GLY A 119 -13.02 -21.34 26.91
C GLY A 119 -13.55 -22.63 26.31
N VAL A 120 -13.96 -22.61 25.03
CA VAL A 120 -14.38 -23.83 24.32
C VAL A 120 -13.23 -24.80 24.13
N LEU A 121 -12.07 -24.31 23.68
CA LEU A 121 -10.87 -25.16 23.50
C LEU A 121 -10.43 -25.78 24.84
N TRP A 122 -10.42 -24.97 25.89
CA TRP A 122 -10.03 -25.44 27.25
C TRP A 122 -11.06 -26.38 27.83
N GLY A 123 -12.34 -26.11 27.68
CA GLY A 123 -13.44 -26.98 28.08
C GLY A 123 -13.40 -28.34 27.37
N LEU A 124 -13.18 -28.36 26.07
CA LEU A 124 -13.00 -29.58 25.27
C LEU A 124 -11.78 -30.38 25.75
N LYS A 125 -10.66 -29.69 26.03
CA LYS A 125 -9.45 -30.31 26.55
C LYS A 125 -9.73 -30.92 27.96
N LEU A 126 -10.33 -30.18 28.86
CA LEU A 126 -10.62 -30.63 30.21
C LEU A 126 -11.52 -31.89 30.23
N ILE A 127 -12.59 -31.88 29.43
CA ILE A 127 -13.50 -33.02 29.29
C ILE A 127 -12.78 -34.21 28.61
N SER A 128 -11.83 -33.93 27.71
CA SER A 128 -10.97 -34.93 27.07
C SER A 128 -10.06 -35.62 28.10
N ASP A 129 -9.41 -34.82 28.95
CA ASP A 129 -8.45 -35.32 29.93
C ASP A 129 -9.11 -36.21 30.99
N TYR A 130 -10.41 -36.00 31.29
CA TYR A 130 -11.18 -36.86 32.21
C TYR A 130 -11.71 -38.16 31.57
N GLY A 131 -11.52 -38.38 30.27
CA GLY A 131 -11.89 -39.62 29.59
C GLY A 131 -13.40 -39.93 29.49
N TYR A 132 -14.27 -38.98 29.87
CA TYR A 132 -15.73 -39.19 29.89
C TYR A 132 -16.40 -39.20 28.54
N LEU A 133 -15.73 -38.70 27.50
CA LEU A 133 -16.31 -38.56 26.16
C LEU A 133 -15.40 -39.21 25.11
N SER A 134 -16.00 -40.05 24.25
CA SER A 134 -15.30 -40.51 23.07
C SER A 134 -14.96 -39.36 22.12
N ASP A 135 -13.92 -39.51 21.32
CA ASP A 135 -13.46 -38.46 20.39
C ASP A 135 -14.55 -38.04 19.38
N SER A 136 -15.35 -39.01 18.92
CA SER A 136 -16.51 -38.71 18.04
C SER A 136 -17.54 -37.80 18.74
N VAL A 137 -17.82 -38.02 20.04
CA VAL A 137 -18.77 -37.17 20.79
C VAL A 137 -18.21 -35.76 20.97
N LYS A 138 -16.90 -35.60 21.24
CA LYS A 138 -16.24 -34.28 21.34
C LYS A 138 -16.41 -33.48 20.05
N ILE A 139 -16.14 -34.09 18.88
CA ILE A 139 -16.29 -33.46 17.57
C ILE A 139 -17.75 -33.13 17.30
N LEU A 140 -18.69 -34.01 17.60
CA LEU A 140 -20.13 -33.75 17.45
C LEU A 140 -20.59 -32.55 18.30
N LEU A 141 -20.15 -32.45 19.55
CA LEU A 141 -20.48 -31.30 20.43
C LEU A 141 -19.88 -30.00 19.94
N ALA A 142 -18.65 -30.02 19.41
CA ALA A 142 -18.02 -28.84 18.84
C ALA A 142 -18.76 -28.34 17.56
N TYR A 143 -19.22 -29.24 16.71
CA TYR A 143 -20.10 -28.87 15.58
C TYR A 143 -21.45 -28.35 16.04
N ALA A 144 -22.08 -29.01 17.04
CA ALA A 144 -23.35 -28.52 17.62
C ALA A 144 -23.20 -27.10 18.19
N LEU A 145 -22.06 -26.80 18.82
CA LEU A 145 -21.74 -25.44 19.27
C LEU A 145 -21.57 -24.47 18.09
N SER A 146 -20.81 -24.83 17.08
CA SER A 146 -20.63 -24.02 15.87
C SER A 146 -21.98 -23.69 15.22
N ILE A 147 -22.86 -24.70 15.04
CA ILE A 147 -24.18 -24.52 14.46
C ILE A 147 -25.05 -23.63 15.37
N SER A 148 -25.01 -23.82 16.68
CA SER A 148 -25.74 -22.96 17.62
C SER A 148 -25.29 -21.50 17.54
N LEU A 149 -24.01 -21.25 17.33
CA LEU A 149 -23.44 -19.91 17.10
C LEU A 149 -23.77 -19.32 15.73
N ILE A 150 -24.25 -20.11 14.76
CA ILE A 150 -24.85 -19.60 13.51
C ILE A 150 -26.32 -19.18 13.75
N ILE A 151 -27.08 -19.99 14.47
CA ILE A 151 -28.52 -19.80 14.69
C ILE A 151 -28.78 -18.66 15.69
N LEU A 152 -28.00 -18.60 16.76
CA LEU A 152 -28.20 -17.63 17.85
C LEU A 152 -28.15 -16.16 17.37
N PRO A 153 -27.14 -15.71 16.61
CA PRO A 153 -27.09 -14.33 16.13
C PRO A 153 -28.24 -14.01 15.16
N TYR A 154 -28.70 -14.95 14.34
CA TYR A 154 -29.87 -14.78 13.50
C TYR A 154 -31.15 -14.51 14.33
N ILE A 155 -31.35 -15.23 15.44
CA ILE A 155 -32.47 -15.02 16.36
C ILE A 155 -32.33 -13.68 17.10
N LEU A 156 -31.12 -13.33 17.56
CA LEU A 156 -30.87 -12.09 18.28
C LEU A 156 -31.08 -10.86 17.38
N GLU A 157 -30.65 -10.94 16.14
CA GLU A 157 -30.83 -9.90 15.14
C GLU A 157 -32.33 -9.66 14.85
N LYS A 158 -33.08 -10.74 14.63
CA LYS A 158 -34.53 -10.64 14.40
C LYS A 158 -35.26 -10.02 15.58
N LYS A 159 -34.78 -10.25 16.82
CA LYS A 159 -35.38 -9.69 18.05
C LYS A 159 -34.83 -8.30 18.40
N GLN A 160 -33.88 -7.74 17.65
CA GLN A 160 -33.21 -6.46 17.92
C GLN A 160 -32.67 -6.34 19.36
N LYS A 161 -32.25 -7.45 19.97
CA LYS A 161 -31.85 -7.53 21.39
C LYS A 161 -30.35 -7.43 21.63
N SER A 162 -29.53 -7.30 20.58
CA SER A 162 -28.07 -7.37 20.74
C SER A 162 -27.36 -6.35 19.89
N SER A 163 -26.21 -5.88 20.35
CA SER A 163 -25.37 -4.97 19.55
C SER A 163 -24.84 -5.70 18.31
N GLN A 164 -24.66 -4.95 17.22
CA GLN A 164 -24.14 -5.49 15.97
C GLN A 164 -22.76 -6.14 16.13
N ALA A 165 -21.92 -5.62 17.04
CA ALA A 165 -20.61 -6.18 17.35
C ALA A 165 -20.71 -7.61 17.93
N ILE A 166 -21.66 -7.87 18.82
CA ILE A 166 -21.91 -9.22 19.38
C ILE A 166 -22.37 -10.18 18.29
N ILE A 167 -23.29 -9.74 17.43
CA ILE A 167 -23.82 -10.54 16.31
C ILE A 167 -22.69 -10.95 15.35
N ILE A 168 -21.80 -10.01 14.98
CA ILE A 168 -20.65 -10.27 14.12
C ILE A 168 -19.66 -11.23 14.80
N SER A 169 -19.39 -11.05 16.10
CA SER A 169 -18.51 -11.92 16.86
C SER A 169 -19.02 -13.36 16.94
N LEU A 170 -20.34 -13.55 17.09
CA LEU A 170 -20.97 -14.88 17.11
C LEU A 170 -20.85 -15.58 15.74
N TYR A 171 -21.12 -14.87 14.65
CA TYR A 171 -20.94 -15.42 13.31
C TYR A 171 -19.48 -15.78 13.02
N GLY A 172 -18.53 -14.92 13.37
CA GLY A 172 -17.10 -15.19 13.25
C GLY A 172 -16.64 -16.36 14.12
N GLY A 173 -17.13 -16.42 15.36
CA GLY A 173 -16.87 -17.54 16.30
C GLY A 173 -17.39 -18.87 15.77
N ALA A 174 -18.60 -18.90 15.21
CA ALA A 174 -19.16 -20.08 14.56
C ALA A 174 -18.26 -20.61 13.43
N PHE A 175 -17.78 -19.71 12.59
CA PHE A 175 -16.89 -20.03 11.48
C PHE A 175 -15.55 -20.61 11.96
N ILE A 176 -14.87 -19.94 12.92
CA ILE A 176 -13.60 -20.39 13.48
C ILE A 176 -13.73 -21.76 14.15
N ILE A 177 -14.74 -21.94 15.01
CA ILE A 177 -14.99 -23.21 15.69
C ILE A 177 -15.26 -24.32 14.69
N GLY A 178 -16.05 -24.05 13.64
CA GLY A 178 -16.33 -25.03 12.59
C GLY A 178 -15.07 -25.50 11.85
N ILE A 179 -14.22 -24.58 11.41
CA ILE A 179 -12.95 -24.93 10.73
C ILE A 179 -12.00 -25.68 11.66
N LEU A 180 -11.79 -25.19 12.90
CA LEU A 180 -10.91 -25.85 13.87
C LEU A 180 -11.42 -27.24 14.26
N THR A 181 -12.74 -27.40 14.42
CA THR A 181 -13.37 -28.71 14.69
C THR A 181 -13.13 -29.68 13.55
N THR A 182 -13.23 -29.21 12.31
CA THR A 182 -12.98 -30.03 11.13
C THR A 182 -11.53 -30.46 11.05
N ALA A 183 -10.59 -29.55 11.26
CA ALA A 183 -9.17 -29.86 11.31
C ALA A 183 -8.81 -30.84 12.44
N ALA A 184 -9.33 -30.59 13.65
CA ALA A 184 -9.11 -31.47 14.78
C ALA A 184 -9.71 -32.89 14.58
N GLY A 185 -10.90 -32.95 13.98
CA GLY A 185 -11.57 -34.22 13.68
C GLY A 185 -10.83 -35.08 12.65
N ALA A 186 -10.13 -34.45 11.72
CA ALA A 186 -9.35 -35.14 10.70
C ALA A 186 -7.92 -35.47 11.14
N ILE A 187 -7.23 -34.52 11.80
CA ILE A 187 -5.79 -34.62 12.09
C ILE A 187 -5.51 -35.13 13.49
N LEU A 188 -6.22 -34.63 14.50
CA LEU A 188 -5.94 -34.93 15.91
C LEU A 188 -6.64 -36.21 16.41
N TYR A 189 -7.88 -36.41 15.98
CA TYR A 189 -8.74 -37.47 16.52
C TYR A 189 -9.01 -38.62 15.53
N ASP A 190 -8.64 -38.45 14.25
CA ASP A 190 -8.89 -39.43 13.17
C ASP A 190 -10.36 -39.92 13.10
N VAL A 191 -11.29 -39.05 13.50
CA VAL A 191 -12.75 -39.33 13.50
C VAL A 191 -13.38 -39.06 12.16
N LEU A 192 -12.85 -38.08 11.44
CA LEU A 192 -13.34 -37.66 10.14
C LEU A 192 -12.40 -38.18 9.04
N HIS A 193 -12.96 -38.95 8.11
CA HIS A 193 -12.23 -39.26 6.90
C HIS A 193 -11.81 -37.98 6.16
N LEU A 194 -10.57 -37.89 5.69
CA LEU A 194 -9.96 -36.67 5.13
C LEU A 194 -10.81 -36.01 4.03
N ASN A 195 -11.40 -36.81 3.11
CA ASN A 195 -12.27 -36.29 2.05
C ASN A 195 -13.54 -35.63 2.60
N LEU A 196 -14.13 -36.19 3.67
CA LEU A 196 -15.30 -35.61 4.33
C LEU A 196 -14.92 -34.31 5.05
N ALA A 197 -13.78 -34.30 5.73
CA ALA A 197 -13.25 -33.12 6.39
C ALA A 197 -13.03 -31.98 5.38
N LEU A 198 -12.48 -32.28 4.22
CA LEU A 198 -12.29 -31.28 3.15
C LEU A 198 -13.62 -30.68 2.69
N ILE A 199 -14.64 -31.52 2.44
CA ILE A 199 -15.98 -31.05 2.05
C ILE A 199 -16.56 -30.11 3.11
N ILE A 200 -16.50 -30.51 4.38
CA ILE A 200 -17.01 -29.72 5.50
C ILE A 200 -16.22 -28.40 5.62
N ALA A 201 -14.90 -28.44 5.52
CA ALA A 201 -14.05 -27.26 5.58
C ALA A 201 -14.38 -26.25 4.45
N VAL A 202 -14.53 -26.74 3.21
CA VAL A 202 -14.95 -25.90 2.07
C VAL A 202 -16.33 -25.27 2.30
N LEU A 203 -17.27 -26.03 2.89
CA LEU A 203 -18.59 -25.48 3.23
C LEU A 203 -18.50 -24.36 4.30
N TYR A 204 -17.63 -24.53 5.31
CA TYR A 204 -17.39 -23.47 6.29
C TYR A 204 -16.69 -22.24 5.66
N VAL A 205 -15.73 -22.44 4.77
CA VAL A 205 -15.11 -21.33 4.01
C VAL A 205 -16.16 -20.59 3.17
N ALA A 206 -17.02 -21.30 2.46
CA ALA A 206 -18.11 -20.71 1.69
C ALA A 206 -19.09 -19.94 2.62
N TYR A 207 -19.43 -20.50 3.78
CA TYR A 207 -20.21 -19.81 4.81
C TYR A 207 -19.50 -18.54 5.30
N GLY A 208 -18.21 -18.59 5.60
CA GLY A 208 -17.44 -17.44 6.07
C GLY A 208 -17.44 -16.31 5.05
N ILE A 209 -17.21 -16.61 3.77
CA ILE A 209 -17.27 -15.65 2.66
C ILE A 209 -18.69 -15.07 2.52
N PHE A 210 -19.72 -15.92 2.57
CA PHE A 210 -21.11 -15.49 2.48
C PHE A 210 -21.49 -14.55 3.63
N ILE A 211 -21.14 -14.86 4.87
CA ILE A 211 -21.50 -14.02 6.02
C ILE A 211 -20.69 -12.71 6.01
N SER A 212 -19.44 -12.74 5.56
CA SER A 212 -18.62 -11.55 5.35
C SER A 212 -19.24 -10.62 4.30
N TYR A 213 -19.73 -11.19 3.19
CA TYR A 213 -20.46 -10.44 2.16
C TYR A 213 -21.78 -9.87 2.71
N TYR A 214 -22.57 -10.67 3.42
CA TYR A 214 -23.88 -10.27 3.93
C TYR A 214 -23.79 -9.20 5.04
N LYS A 215 -22.81 -9.30 5.92
CA LYS A 215 -22.62 -8.35 7.04
C LYS A 215 -21.80 -7.12 6.67
N ALA A 216 -21.10 -7.14 5.55
CA ALA A 216 -20.27 -6.04 5.06
C ALA A 216 -19.29 -5.49 6.12
N ASN A 217 -18.79 -6.36 7.01
CA ASN A 217 -17.93 -5.97 8.12
C ASN A 217 -16.47 -6.30 7.83
N GLU A 218 -15.62 -5.29 7.87
CA GLU A 218 -14.21 -5.38 7.51
C GLU A 218 -13.41 -6.31 8.42
N ILE A 219 -13.66 -6.26 9.73
CA ILE A 219 -12.99 -7.12 10.72
C ILE A 219 -13.36 -8.59 10.49
N LEU A 220 -14.64 -8.86 10.20
CA LEU A 220 -15.10 -10.21 9.89
C LEU A 220 -14.44 -10.74 8.61
N THR A 221 -14.29 -9.91 7.58
CA THR A 221 -13.59 -10.29 6.35
C THR A 221 -12.15 -10.68 6.61
N ILE A 222 -11.42 -9.94 7.46
CA ILE A 222 -10.05 -10.27 7.88
C ILE A 222 -9.99 -11.60 8.64
N PHE A 223 -10.92 -11.84 9.56
CA PHE A 223 -10.98 -13.11 10.28
C PHE A 223 -11.29 -14.30 9.37
N VAL A 224 -12.19 -14.12 8.42
CA VAL A 224 -12.56 -15.16 7.45
C VAL A 224 -11.34 -15.57 6.61
N ILE A 225 -10.58 -14.63 6.04
CA ILE A 225 -9.41 -14.99 5.26
C ILE A 225 -8.34 -15.67 6.13
N PHE A 226 -8.03 -15.10 7.30
CA PHE A 226 -7.02 -15.65 8.19
C PHE A 226 -7.32 -17.10 8.55
N THR A 227 -8.57 -17.40 8.94
CA THR A 227 -8.98 -18.77 9.31
C THR A 227 -9.07 -19.70 8.09
N SER A 228 -9.54 -19.19 6.93
CA SER A 228 -9.63 -19.98 5.69
C SER A 228 -8.26 -20.39 5.16
N LEU A 229 -7.22 -19.59 5.41
CA LEU A 229 -5.84 -19.92 5.03
C LEU A 229 -5.24 -21.09 5.85
N LEU A 230 -5.93 -21.59 6.85
CA LEU A 230 -5.56 -22.86 7.51
C LEU A 230 -5.90 -24.07 6.64
N LEU A 231 -6.86 -23.96 5.72
CA LEU A 231 -7.28 -25.07 4.89
C LEU A 231 -6.21 -25.54 3.87
N PRO A 232 -5.43 -24.66 3.21
CA PRO A 232 -4.30 -25.09 2.39
C PRO A 232 -3.28 -25.98 3.11
N TYR A 233 -3.02 -25.73 4.40
CA TYR A 233 -2.13 -26.56 5.22
C TYR A 233 -2.75 -27.94 5.52
N LEU A 234 -4.08 -28.03 5.61
CA LEU A 234 -4.77 -29.31 5.70
C LEU A 234 -4.65 -30.08 4.38
N LEU A 235 -4.73 -29.39 3.22
CA LEU A 235 -4.54 -30.01 1.90
C LEU A 235 -3.10 -30.50 1.72
N GLU A 236 -2.11 -29.75 2.18
CA GLU A 236 -0.70 -30.17 2.21
C GLU A 236 -0.51 -31.44 3.05
N TYR A 237 -1.05 -31.45 4.27
CA TYR A 237 -1.03 -32.65 5.14
C TYR A 237 -1.68 -33.88 4.49
N MET A 238 -2.65 -33.67 3.58
CA MET A 238 -3.33 -34.74 2.83
C MET A 238 -2.57 -35.16 1.54
N GLU A 239 -1.38 -34.65 1.31
CA GLU A 239 -0.56 -34.92 0.12
C GLU A 239 -1.27 -34.58 -1.21
N PHE A 240 -2.13 -33.54 -1.20
CA PHE A 240 -2.70 -33.03 -2.45
C PHE A 240 -1.62 -32.39 -3.31
N SER A 241 -1.85 -32.38 -4.63
CA SER A 241 -0.91 -31.74 -5.55
C SER A 241 -0.79 -30.23 -5.26
N GLU A 242 0.42 -29.71 -5.26
CA GLU A 242 0.76 -28.30 -4.98
C GLU A 242 0.01 -27.36 -5.94
N LEU A 243 -0.20 -27.77 -7.20
CA LEU A 243 -1.05 -27.03 -8.14
C LEU A 243 -2.47 -26.83 -7.58
N LEU A 244 -3.07 -27.84 -6.95
CA LEU A 244 -4.41 -27.75 -6.37
C LEU A 244 -4.41 -26.86 -5.14
N ILE A 245 -3.36 -26.93 -4.33
CA ILE A 245 -3.19 -26.10 -3.14
C ILE A 245 -3.10 -24.63 -3.52
N ILE A 246 -2.23 -24.27 -4.47
CA ILE A 246 -2.08 -22.87 -4.89
C ILE A 246 -3.33 -22.35 -5.63
N GLN A 247 -3.99 -23.18 -6.42
CA GLN A 247 -5.26 -22.84 -7.05
C GLN A 247 -6.33 -22.51 -6.00
N PHE A 248 -6.41 -23.32 -4.93
CA PHE A 248 -7.33 -23.04 -3.83
C PHE A 248 -7.02 -21.70 -3.15
N VAL A 249 -5.76 -21.41 -2.85
CA VAL A 249 -5.33 -20.12 -2.28
C VAL A 249 -5.74 -18.94 -3.17
N VAL A 250 -5.50 -19.06 -4.47
CA VAL A 250 -5.86 -18.00 -5.43
C VAL A 250 -7.39 -17.84 -5.55
N ILE A 251 -8.15 -18.93 -5.62
CA ILE A 251 -9.63 -18.88 -5.68
C ILE A 251 -10.19 -18.24 -4.40
N LEU A 252 -9.69 -18.65 -3.23
CA LEU A 252 -10.06 -18.07 -1.95
C LEU A 252 -9.77 -16.56 -1.93
N PHE A 253 -8.58 -16.16 -2.38
CA PHE A 253 -8.20 -14.76 -2.46
C PHE A 253 -9.12 -13.95 -3.38
N VAL A 254 -9.42 -14.47 -4.58
CA VAL A 254 -10.38 -13.83 -5.51
C VAL A 254 -11.74 -13.63 -4.85
N ALA A 255 -12.26 -14.66 -4.18
CA ALA A 255 -13.58 -14.59 -3.53
C ALA A 255 -13.61 -13.53 -2.41
N ILE A 256 -12.56 -13.44 -1.61
CA ILE A 256 -12.44 -12.41 -0.56
C ILE A 256 -12.24 -11.02 -1.17
N GLN A 257 -11.41 -10.88 -2.22
CA GLN A 257 -11.22 -9.60 -2.92
C GLN A 257 -12.54 -9.08 -3.53
N PHE A 258 -13.39 -9.98 -4.01
CA PHE A 258 -14.74 -9.58 -4.46
C PHE A 258 -15.55 -8.94 -3.32
N VAL A 259 -15.55 -9.53 -2.12
CA VAL A 259 -16.22 -8.97 -0.94
C VAL A 259 -15.65 -7.59 -0.58
N ILE A 260 -14.31 -7.49 -0.54
CA ILE A 260 -13.57 -6.27 -0.20
C ILE A 260 -13.91 -5.13 -1.17
N VAL A 261 -13.86 -5.39 -2.47
CA VAL A 261 -14.17 -4.39 -3.50
C VAL A 261 -15.64 -3.98 -3.44
N LYS A 262 -16.56 -4.95 -3.26
CA LYS A 262 -18.00 -4.68 -3.18
C LYS A 262 -18.35 -3.76 -2.00
N HIS A 263 -17.73 -3.96 -0.85
CA HIS A 263 -18.02 -3.22 0.39
C HIS A 263 -17.00 -2.12 0.71
N ARG A 264 -16.08 -1.83 -0.22
CA ARG A 264 -15.05 -0.77 -0.11
C ARG A 264 -14.20 -0.87 1.16
N GLN A 265 -13.75 -2.07 1.50
CA GLN A 265 -13.00 -2.37 2.73
C GLN A 265 -11.49 -2.15 2.51
N GLN A 266 -11.03 -0.92 2.72
CA GLN A 266 -9.64 -0.54 2.40
C GLN A 266 -8.58 -1.19 3.29
N ILE A 267 -8.83 -1.34 4.59
CA ILE A 267 -7.88 -1.95 5.53
C ILE A 267 -7.81 -3.46 5.28
N ALA A 268 -8.96 -4.11 5.07
CA ALA A 268 -9.01 -5.53 4.76
C ALA A 268 -8.25 -5.86 3.47
N LEU A 269 -8.28 -4.99 2.45
CA LEU A 269 -7.51 -5.15 1.22
C LEU A 269 -6.04 -5.44 1.49
N HIS A 270 -5.39 -4.59 2.27
CA HIS A 270 -3.94 -4.70 2.54
C HIS A 270 -3.62 -5.89 3.45
N ILE A 271 -4.41 -6.07 4.51
CA ILE A 271 -4.19 -7.14 5.49
C ILE A 271 -4.39 -8.51 4.84
N THR A 272 -5.51 -8.71 4.13
CA THR A 272 -5.81 -10.01 3.52
C THR A 272 -4.80 -10.37 2.42
N THR A 273 -4.35 -9.39 1.63
CA THR A 273 -3.32 -9.61 0.63
C THR A 273 -2.00 -10.04 1.27
N SER A 274 -1.55 -9.35 2.32
CA SER A 274 -0.32 -9.69 3.02
C SER A 274 -0.37 -11.08 3.63
N PHE A 275 -1.48 -11.43 4.30
CA PHE A 275 -1.66 -12.78 4.86
C PHE A 275 -1.68 -13.87 3.80
N THR A 276 -2.37 -13.64 2.67
CA THR A 276 -2.42 -14.61 1.58
C THR A 276 -1.04 -14.82 0.96
N HIS A 277 -0.27 -13.76 0.75
CA HIS A 277 1.08 -13.83 0.23
C HIS A 277 2.02 -14.60 1.19
N LEU A 278 1.99 -14.26 2.48
CA LEU A 278 2.79 -14.94 3.50
C LEU A 278 2.40 -16.42 3.63
N SER A 279 1.10 -16.73 3.54
CA SER A 279 0.62 -18.13 3.54
C SER A 279 1.11 -18.90 2.32
N ALA A 280 1.08 -18.30 1.12
CA ALA A 280 1.61 -18.92 -0.08
C ALA A 280 3.12 -19.18 0.03
N LEU A 281 3.89 -18.23 0.61
CA LEU A 281 5.33 -18.43 0.86
C LEU A 281 5.60 -19.54 1.89
N ALA A 282 4.80 -19.61 2.95
CA ALA A 282 4.95 -20.65 3.95
C ALA A 282 4.66 -22.04 3.35
N LEU A 283 3.63 -22.16 2.51
CA LEU A 283 3.32 -23.37 1.77
C LEU A 283 4.42 -23.74 0.79
N TRP A 284 4.99 -22.76 0.06
CA TRP A 284 6.15 -22.99 -0.79
C TRP A 284 7.35 -23.53 -0.02
N GLY A 285 7.63 -22.98 1.18
CA GLY A 285 8.71 -23.45 2.04
C GLY A 285 8.51 -24.86 2.62
N LEU A 286 7.28 -25.41 2.55
CA LEU A 286 6.96 -26.79 2.93
C LEU A 286 7.00 -27.75 1.72
N SER A 287 6.87 -27.22 0.51
CA SER A 287 6.84 -28.04 -0.72
C SER A 287 8.26 -28.33 -1.21
N GLU A 288 8.47 -29.55 -1.76
CA GLU A 288 9.82 -29.99 -2.12
C GLU A 288 10.24 -29.65 -3.58
N ASN A 289 9.33 -29.34 -4.52
CA ASN A 289 9.72 -29.35 -5.94
C ASN A 289 8.91 -28.49 -6.94
N VAL A 290 8.13 -27.47 -6.55
CA VAL A 290 7.21 -26.83 -7.54
C VAL A 290 7.17 -25.31 -7.48
N ASP A 291 8.33 -24.72 -7.65
CA ASP A 291 8.54 -23.27 -7.67
C ASP A 291 7.63 -22.53 -8.67
N MET A 292 7.44 -23.14 -9.86
CA MET A 292 6.66 -22.53 -10.95
C MET A 292 5.20 -22.25 -10.58
N TYR A 293 4.50 -23.18 -9.91
CA TYR A 293 3.08 -22.98 -9.55
C TYR A 293 2.92 -21.91 -8.49
N PHE A 294 3.83 -21.86 -7.51
CA PHE A 294 3.84 -20.82 -6.49
C PHE A 294 4.16 -19.45 -7.08
N ALA A 295 5.12 -19.36 -7.99
CA ALA A 295 5.45 -18.11 -8.67
C ALA A 295 4.27 -17.56 -9.49
N ILE A 296 3.56 -18.42 -10.24
CA ILE A 296 2.32 -18.03 -10.94
C ILE A 296 1.25 -17.59 -9.93
N GLY A 297 1.08 -18.33 -8.84
CA GLY A 297 0.14 -17.97 -7.77
C GLY A 297 0.43 -16.60 -7.17
N LEU A 298 1.67 -16.31 -6.83
CA LEU A 298 2.12 -15.01 -6.31
C LEU A 298 1.91 -13.88 -7.33
N LEU A 299 2.20 -14.11 -8.60
CA LEU A 299 1.94 -13.17 -9.68
C LEU A 299 0.44 -12.87 -9.81
N LEU A 300 -0.42 -13.88 -9.72
CA LEU A 300 -1.88 -13.72 -9.75
C LEU A 300 -2.38 -12.93 -8.53
N ILE A 301 -1.89 -13.26 -7.32
CA ILE A 301 -2.23 -12.53 -6.09
C ILE A 301 -1.85 -11.05 -6.23
N ALA A 302 -0.64 -10.75 -6.71
CA ALA A 302 -0.18 -9.38 -6.92
C ALA A 302 -1.04 -8.62 -7.95
N SER A 303 -1.42 -9.29 -9.05
CA SER A 303 -2.23 -8.70 -10.12
C SER A 303 -3.68 -8.43 -9.65
N ILE A 304 -4.28 -9.37 -8.91
CA ILE A 304 -5.63 -9.24 -8.34
C ILE A 304 -5.64 -8.14 -7.27
N TYR A 305 -4.58 -8.06 -6.46
CA TYR A 305 -4.43 -6.98 -5.48
C TYR A 305 -4.34 -5.61 -6.17
N LEU A 306 -3.53 -5.47 -7.22
CA LEU A 306 -3.43 -4.24 -8.00
C LEU A 306 -4.79 -3.81 -8.58
N TYR A 307 -5.56 -4.77 -9.14
CA TYR A 307 -6.91 -4.51 -9.65
C TYR A 307 -7.86 -4.06 -8.54
N SER A 308 -7.88 -4.76 -7.40
CA SER A 308 -8.73 -4.43 -6.25
C SER A 308 -8.37 -3.06 -5.67
N TRP A 309 -7.07 -2.79 -5.53
CA TRP A 309 -6.56 -1.50 -5.10
C TRP A 309 -7.01 -0.38 -6.04
N TRP A 310 -6.92 -0.57 -7.37
CA TRP A 310 -7.38 0.39 -8.36
C TRP A 310 -8.88 0.71 -8.22
N LYS A 311 -9.70 -0.29 -7.96
CA LYS A 311 -11.14 -0.13 -7.74
C LYS A 311 -11.50 0.61 -6.46
N LEU A 312 -10.64 0.55 -5.46
CA LEU A 312 -10.83 1.18 -4.15
C LEU A 312 -10.08 2.51 -4.01
N TYR A 313 -9.24 2.87 -4.97
CA TYR A 313 -8.42 4.05 -4.90
C TYR A 313 -9.25 5.35 -4.90
N GLU A 314 -8.99 6.20 -3.90
CA GLU A 314 -9.62 7.51 -3.74
C GLU A 314 -8.54 8.60 -3.69
N PRO A 315 -8.40 9.41 -4.78
CA PRO A 315 -7.34 10.44 -4.87
C PRO A 315 -7.41 11.51 -3.78
N GLU A 316 -8.61 11.79 -3.27
CA GLU A 316 -8.85 12.83 -2.26
C GLU A 316 -8.81 12.30 -0.81
N SER A 317 -8.60 11.00 -0.62
CA SER A 317 -8.56 10.39 0.71
C SER A 317 -7.39 10.91 1.54
N LYS A 318 -7.62 11.16 2.83
CA LYS A 318 -6.56 11.49 3.81
C LYS A 318 -5.53 10.36 3.97
N TRP A 319 -5.92 9.13 3.68
CA TRP A 319 -5.11 7.92 3.76
C TRP A 319 -4.40 7.58 2.45
N ARG A 320 -4.57 8.39 1.40
CA ARG A 320 -4.02 8.16 0.06
C ARG A 320 -2.54 7.77 0.10
N ALA A 321 -1.70 8.58 0.75
CA ALA A 321 -0.26 8.33 0.79
C ALA A 321 0.11 6.99 1.46
N ILE A 322 -0.67 6.56 2.46
CA ILE A 322 -0.50 5.26 3.11
C ILE A 322 -0.89 4.13 2.15
N HIS A 323 -2.02 4.27 1.45
CA HIS A 323 -2.47 3.26 0.48
C HIS A 323 -1.51 3.13 -0.70
N GLU A 324 -0.95 4.24 -1.20
CA GLU A 324 0.09 4.26 -2.24
C GLU A 324 1.38 3.61 -1.74
N GLY A 325 1.81 3.94 -0.51
CA GLY A 325 2.98 3.36 0.12
C GLY A 325 2.84 1.86 0.36
N LEU A 326 1.67 1.39 0.81
CA LEU A 326 1.39 -0.04 0.99
C LEU A 326 1.34 -0.79 -0.34
N LEU A 327 0.78 -0.19 -1.40
CA LEU A 327 0.83 -0.76 -2.74
C LEU A 327 2.28 -0.94 -3.18
N PHE A 328 3.10 0.10 -3.08
CA PHE A 328 4.51 0.07 -3.46
C PHE A 328 5.28 -1.00 -2.66
N SER A 329 5.19 -0.95 -1.33
CA SER A 329 5.90 -1.87 -0.44
C SER A 329 5.54 -3.34 -0.69
N TYR A 330 4.25 -3.61 -0.90
CA TYR A 330 3.79 -4.96 -1.23
C TYR A 330 4.39 -5.47 -2.54
N HIS A 331 4.42 -4.63 -3.59
CA HIS A 331 4.93 -5.08 -4.88
C HIS A 331 6.44 -5.21 -4.93
N VAL A 332 7.17 -4.39 -4.18
CA VAL A 332 8.60 -4.59 -3.95
C VAL A 332 8.84 -5.94 -3.24
N PHE A 333 8.04 -6.22 -2.20
CA PHE A 333 8.11 -7.51 -1.50
C PHE A 333 7.77 -8.68 -2.43
N ALA A 334 6.73 -8.55 -3.28
CA ALA A 334 6.36 -9.57 -4.26
C ALA A 334 7.48 -9.82 -5.30
N LEU A 335 8.14 -8.76 -5.78
CA LEU A 335 9.29 -8.91 -6.68
C LEU A 335 10.46 -9.65 -6.02
N ILE A 336 10.77 -9.30 -4.77
CA ILE A 336 11.84 -9.96 -4.01
C ILE A 336 11.51 -11.44 -3.80
N THR A 337 10.28 -11.77 -3.39
CA THR A 337 9.88 -13.16 -3.15
C THR A 337 9.88 -13.99 -4.43
N LEU A 338 9.46 -13.41 -5.55
CA LEU A 338 9.53 -14.10 -6.85
C LEU A 338 10.98 -14.44 -7.23
N LEU A 339 11.94 -13.57 -6.93
CA LEU A 339 13.36 -13.85 -7.19
C LEU A 339 13.89 -15.08 -6.41
N PHE A 340 13.33 -15.34 -5.22
CA PHE A 340 13.76 -16.48 -4.38
C PHE A 340 12.97 -17.77 -4.66
N VAL A 341 11.73 -17.64 -5.15
CA VAL A 341 10.84 -18.79 -5.39
C VAL A 341 11.21 -19.54 -6.68
N THR A 342 11.85 -18.86 -7.62
CA THR A 342 12.13 -19.42 -8.94
C THR A 342 13.63 -19.61 -9.15
N ASN A 343 14.03 -20.68 -9.84
CA ASN A 343 15.42 -21.01 -10.18
C ASN A 343 15.60 -21.35 -11.67
N ASP A 344 14.58 -21.08 -12.50
CA ASP A 344 14.62 -21.30 -13.94
C ASP A 344 14.73 -19.98 -14.69
N LEU A 345 15.84 -19.75 -15.38
CA LEU A 345 16.16 -18.51 -16.10
C LEU A 345 15.05 -18.07 -17.07
N VAL A 346 14.50 -19.00 -17.84
CA VAL A 346 13.50 -18.67 -18.85
C VAL A 346 12.18 -18.27 -18.18
N PHE A 347 11.80 -19.04 -17.18
CA PHE A 347 10.57 -18.82 -16.44
C PHE A 347 10.61 -17.51 -15.64
N ASP A 348 11.72 -17.23 -14.94
CA ASP A 348 11.96 -16.00 -14.21
C ASP A 348 11.87 -14.78 -15.12
N THR A 349 12.54 -14.85 -16.26
CA THR A 349 12.50 -13.77 -17.26
C THR A 349 11.06 -13.52 -17.72
N ILE A 350 10.27 -14.55 -17.96
CA ILE A 350 8.85 -14.40 -18.36
C ILE A 350 8.03 -13.73 -17.24
N ILE A 351 8.19 -14.15 -15.99
CA ILE A 351 7.46 -13.58 -14.86
C ILE A 351 7.78 -12.10 -14.67
N PHE A 352 9.07 -11.73 -14.63
CA PHE A 352 9.47 -10.34 -14.49
C PHE A 352 9.06 -9.49 -15.71
N LEU A 353 9.09 -10.06 -16.92
CA LEU A 353 8.56 -9.42 -18.11
C LEU A 353 7.04 -9.17 -18.01
N LEU A 354 6.28 -10.13 -17.52
CA LEU A 354 4.83 -9.95 -17.28
C LEU A 354 4.58 -8.85 -16.25
N MET A 355 5.32 -8.84 -15.15
CA MET A 355 5.24 -7.76 -14.14
C MET A 355 5.57 -6.39 -14.77
N LEU A 356 6.66 -6.28 -15.53
CA LEU A 356 7.04 -5.08 -16.26
C LEU A 356 5.90 -4.59 -17.18
N VAL A 357 5.29 -5.49 -17.95
CA VAL A 357 4.19 -5.16 -18.87
C VAL A 357 2.95 -4.69 -18.11
N ILE A 358 2.53 -5.42 -17.07
CA ILE A 358 1.36 -5.09 -16.24
C ILE A 358 1.52 -3.69 -15.64
N TYR A 359 2.68 -3.39 -15.04
CA TYR A 359 2.91 -2.10 -14.41
C TYR A 359 3.14 -0.97 -15.40
N SER A 360 3.72 -1.25 -16.57
CA SER A 360 3.83 -0.27 -17.66
C SER A 360 2.45 0.12 -18.20
N ILE A 361 1.55 -0.86 -18.38
CA ILE A 361 0.16 -0.60 -18.77
C ILE A 361 -0.56 0.19 -17.68
N THR A 362 -0.39 -0.17 -16.41
CA THR A 362 -0.99 0.53 -15.27
C THR A 362 -0.51 1.99 -15.22
N ALA A 363 0.79 2.24 -15.37
CA ALA A 363 1.35 3.58 -15.42
C ALA A 363 0.79 4.40 -16.62
N PHE A 364 0.64 3.77 -17.78
CA PHE A 364 0.08 4.41 -18.96
C PHE A 364 -1.40 4.77 -18.81
N VAL A 365 -2.21 3.87 -18.23
CA VAL A 365 -3.64 4.13 -17.95
C VAL A 365 -3.76 5.25 -16.91
N ALA A 366 -2.98 5.17 -15.82
CA ALA A 366 -2.95 6.20 -14.78
C ALA A 366 -2.54 7.57 -15.35
N TYR A 367 -1.58 7.60 -16.26
CA TYR A 367 -1.17 8.82 -16.94
C TYR A 367 -2.32 9.44 -17.76
N LYS A 368 -3.08 8.62 -18.49
CA LYS A 368 -4.27 9.08 -19.23
C LYS A 368 -5.36 9.63 -18.30
N GLU A 369 -5.55 9.00 -17.15
CA GLU A 369 -6.51 9.42 -16.14
C GLU A 369 -6.00 10.58 -15.26
N ARG A 370 -4.79 11.08 -15.49
CA ARG A 370 -4.11 12.15 -14.74
C ARG A 370 -3.90 11.83 -13.25
N LEU A 371 -3.79 10.55 -12.92
CA LEU A 371 -3.51 10.06 -11.56
C LEU A 371 -1.99 10.03 -11.32
N GLN A 372 -1.36 11.19 -11.17
CA GLN A 372 0.10 11.37 -11.10
C GLN A 372 0.78 10.48 -10.04
N HIS A 373 0.15 10.29 -8.88
CA HIS A 373 0.71 9.47 -7.81
C HIS A 373 0.73 7.97 -8.17
N VAL A 374 -0.29 7.50 -8.88
CA VAL A 374 -0.36 6.11 -9.35
C VAL A 374 0.68 5.86 -10.45
N VAL A 375 0.88 6.86 -11.34
CA VAL A 375 1.97 6.82 -12.34
C VAL A 375 3.31 6.64 -11.64
N ASP A 376 3.56 7.41 -10.56
CA ASP A 376 4.80 7.34 -9.80
C ASP A 376 5.06 5.93 -9.27
N VAL A 377 4.10 5.36 -8.54
CA VAL A 377 4.23 4.02 -7.98
C VAL A 377 4.37 2.96 -9.07
N ALA A 378 3.49 2.97 -10.09
CA ALA A 378 3.48 1.95 -11.12
C ALA A 378 4.74 2.00 -12.01
N ALA A 379 5.19 3.19 -12.39
CA ALA A 379 6.43 3.33 -13.16
C ALA A 379 7.65 2.87 -12.34
N THR A 380 7.68 3.17 -11.04
CA THR A 380 8.77 2.72 -10.17
C THR A 380 8.82 1.19 -10.09
N VAL A 381 7.67 0.53 -9.88
CA VAL A 381 7.61 -0.94 -9.83
C VAL A 381 7.96 -1.56 -11.20
N ALA A 382 7.52 -0.96 -12.31
CA ALA A 382 7.89 -1.43 -13.66
C ALA A 382 9.42 -1.43 -13.87
N PHE A 383 10.08 -0.35 -13.49
CA PHE A 383 11.54 -0.28 -13.57
C PHE A 383 12.24 -1.25 -12.63
N LEU A 384 11.72 -1.47 -11.41
CA LEU A 384 12.25 -2.49 -10.50
C LEU A 384 12.09 -3.89 -11.10
N ALA A 385 10.94 -4.21 -11.69
CA ALA A 385 10.74 -5.48 -12.39
C ALA A 385 11.75 -5.67 -13.53
N PHE A 386 12.09 -4.60 -14.25
CA PHE A 386 13.13 -4.63 -15.26
C PHE A 386 14.53 -4.91 -14.66
N ILE A 387 14.86 -4.31 -13.50
CA ILE A 387 16.11 -4.60 -12.79
C ILE A 387 16.15 -6.06 -12.37
N PHE A 388 15.07 -6.57 -11.76
CA PHE A 388 14.99 -7.98 -11.34
C PHE A 388 15.11 -8.93 -12.53
N MET A 389 14.50 -8.59 -13.66
CA MET A 389 14.67 -9.34 -14.89
C MET A 389 16.15 -9.40 -15.36
N ILE A 390 16.90 -8.31 -15.22
CA ILE A 390 18.33 -8.30 -15.57
C ILE A 390 19.12 -9.20 -14.62
N VAL A 391 18.76 -9.25 -13.32
CA VAL A 391 19.43 -10.09 -12.32
C VAL A 391 19.32 -11.57 -12.65
N THR A 392 18.23 -11.99 -13.30
CA THR A 392 18.05 -13.41 -13.66
C THR A 392 19.03 -13.89 -14.74
N PHE A 393 19.60 -12.97 -15.55
CA PHE A 393 20.63 -13.35 -16.51
C PHE A 393 21.97 -13.53 -15.79
N ASP A 394 22.64 -14.62 -16.06
CA ASP A 394 23.99 -14.91 -15.52
C ASP A 394 25.05 -14.04 -16.22
N LEU A 395 24.99 -12.73 -15.95
CA LEU A 395 25.90 -11.73 -16.49
C LEU A 395 27.08 -11.52 -15.54
N SER A 396 28.24 -11.16 -16.10
CA SER A 396 29.38 -10.80 -15.23
C SER A 396 29.07 -9.57 -14.37
N ASP A 397 29.68 -9.50 -13.18
CA ASP A 397 29.46 -8.41 -12.23
C ASP A 397 29.69 -7.03 -12.86
N GLU A 398 30.66 -6.91 -13.77
CA GLU A 398 30.98 -5.67 -14.45
C GLU A 398 29.84 -5.22 -15.38
N VAL A 399 29.20 -6.16 -16.08
CA VAL A 399 28.04 -5.88 -16.95
C VAL A 399 26.82 -5.51 -16.11
N LEU A 400 26.58 -6.23 -15.01
CA LEU A 400 25.49 -5.93 -14.08
C LEU A 400 25.62 -4.53 -13.49
N ILE A 401 26.79 -4.15 -13.01
CA ILE A 401 27.06 -2.81 -12.46
C ILE A 401 26.77 -1.72 -13.51
N LEU A 402 27.23 -1.94 -14.74
CA LEU A 402 27.00 -0.99 -15.84
C LEU A 402 25.52 -0.84 -16.17
N LEU A 403 24.78 -1.94 -16.27
CA LEU A 403 23.34 -1.94 -16.55
C LEU A 403 22.56 -1.31 -15.39
N PHE A 404 22.86 -1.68 -14.14
CA PHE A 404 22.18 -1.11 -12.98
C PHE A 404 22.46 0.39 -12.83
N GLY A 405 23.70 0.82 -13.07
CA GLY A 405 24.04 2.24 -13.10
C GLY A 405 23.22 3.00 -14.14
N PHE A 406 23.10 2.44 -15.35
CA PHE A 406 22.29 3.02 -16.41
C PHE A 406 20.78 3.07 -16.08
N VAL A 407 20.23 1.98 -15.54
CA VAL A 407 18.81 1.90 -15.17
C VAL A 407 18.52 2.85 -14.00
N ALA A 408 19.34 2.88 -12.97
CA ALA A 408 19.18 3.79 -11.85
C ALA A 408 19.26 5.25 -12.28
N PHE A 409 20.23 5.62 -13.12
CA PHE A 409 20.34 6.96 -13.70
C PHE A 409 19.10 7.32 -14.55
N SER A 410 18.67 6.41 -15.42
CA SER A 410 17.48 6.61 -16.26
C SER A 410 16.22 6.76 -15.42
N GLY A 411 16.08 5.99 -14.33
CA GLY A 411 15.02 6.11 -13.36
C GLY A 411 15.00 7.47 -12.67
N ILE A 412 16.16 7.99 -12.25
CA ILE A 412 16.27 9.35 -11.69
C ILE A 412 15.81 10.39 -12.73
N MET A 413 16.34 10.35 -13.96
CA MET A 413 16.01 11.32 -15.01
C MET A 413 14.53 11.28 -15.38
N LEU A 414 13.96 10.09 -15.52
CA LEU A 414 12.54 9.91 -15.81
C LEU A 414 11.69 10.38 -14.62
N GLY A 415 12.06 10.04 -13.39
CA GLY A 415 11.40 10.49 -12.16
C GLY A 415 11.37 12.02 -12.04
N MET A 416 12.47 12.68 -12.41
CA MET A 416 12.52 14.15 -12.45
C MET A 416 11.61 14.73 -13.54
N ARG A 417 11.58 14.11 -14.73
CA ARG A 417 10.73 14.54 -15.85
C ARG A 417 9.23 14.35 -15.56
N LEU A 418 8.87 13.24 -14.94
CA LEU A 418 7.50 12.89 -14.58
C LEU A 418 7.06 13.53 -13.24
N ARG A 419 7.94 14.20 -12.51
CA ARG A 419 7.72 14.68 -11.13
C ARG A 419 7.30 13.55 -10.18
N ALA A 420 7.87 12.37 -10.37
CA ALA A 420 7.57 11.13 -9.67
C ALA A 420 8.46 11.00 -8.44
N THR A 421 7.93 11.27 -7.25
CA THR A 421 8.70 11.37 -5.99
C THR A 421 9.23 10.01 -5.54
N VAL A 422 8.39 8.95 -5.58
CA VAL A 422 8.79 7.58 -5.21
C VAL A 422 9.91 7.09 -6.11
N MET A 423 9.77 7.33 -7.40
CA MET A 423 10.77 6.99 -8.41
C MET A 423 12.11 7.68 -8.15
N LYS A 424 12.09 8.99 -7.86
CA LYS A 424 13.31 9.75 -7.52
C LYS A 424 14.02 9.18 -6.31
N ILE A 425 13.28 8.92 -5.22
CA ILE A 425 13.84 8.39 -3.97
C ILE A 425 14.45 7.01 -4.21
N THR A 426 13.68 6.09 -4.80
CA THR A 426 14.09 4.70 -5.02
C THR A 426 15.35 4.62 -5.88
N TYR A 427 15.37 5.33 -7.02
CA TYR A 427 16.51 5.24 -7.92
C TYR A 427 17.70 6.09 -7.49
N SER A 428 17.50 7.18 -6.72
CA SER A 428 18.62 7.88 -6.09
C SER A 428 19.32 7.01 -5.04
N LEU A 429 18.55 6.27 -4.24
CA LEU A 429 19.12 5.31 -3.29
C LEU A 429 19.84 4.15 -4.00
N SER A 430 19.21 3.58 -5.03
CA SER A 430 19.82 2.51 -5.84
C SER A 430 21.11 2.99 -6.50
N PHE A 431 21.11 4.18 -7.09
CA PHE A 431 22.28 4.78 -7.71
C PHE A 431 23.41 5.05 -6.70
N PHE A 432 23.07 5.51 -5.51
CA PHE A 432 24.02 5.71 -4.42
C PHE A 432 24.68 4.38 -4.00
N VAL A 433 23.89 3.31 -3.83
CA VAL A 433 24.42 1.97 -3.48
C VAL A 433 25.35 1.47 -4.59
N ILE A 434 24.96 1.59 -5.86
CA ILE A 434 25.80 1.19 -7.01
C ILE A 434 27.10 1.98 -7.05
N THR A 435 27.04 3.30 -6.80
CA THR A 435 28.22 4.14 -6.73
C THR A 435 29.17 3.68 -5.62
N LEU A 436 28.66 3.33 -4.43
CA LEU A 436 29.48 2.78 -3.34
C LEU A 436 30.04 1.41 -3.69
N MET A 437 29.25 0.53 -4.32
CA MET A 437 29.72 -0.80 -4.75
C MET A 437 30.86 -0.68 -5.76
N THR A 438 30.73 0.19 -6.74
CA THR A 438 31.81 0.43 -7.71
C THR A 438 33.07 1.01 -7.05
N MET A 439 32.94 1.85 -6.03
CA MET A 439 34.09 2.31 -5.25
C MET A 439 34.77 1.21 -4.45
N ALA A 440 34.03 0.21 -3.98
CA ALA A 440 34.52 -0.85 -3.11
C ALA A 440 35.13 -2.04 -3.87
N VAL A 441 34.49 -2.41 -5.02
CA VAL A 441 34.76 -3.69 -5.70
C VAL A 441 35.54 -3.54 -7.01
N SER A 442 35.53 -2.36 -7.65
CA SER A 442 36.18 -2.21 -8.96
C SER A 442 37.70 -2.21 -8.87
N GLU A 443 38.33 -3.33 -9.19
CA GLU A 443 39.76 -3.37 -9.54
C GLU A 443 39.93 -2.86 -10.97
N VAL A 444 40.53 -1.69 -11.09
CA VAL A 444 40.85 -1.12 -12.40
C VAL A 444 42.13 -1.80 -12.91
N LYS A 445 41.96 -2.70 -13.91
CA LYS A 445 43.10 -3.37 -14.56
C LYS A 445 43.75 -2.47 -15.62
N PRO A 446 45.07 -2.65 -15.92
CA PRO A 446 45.66 -1.94 -17.05
C PRO A 446 44.90 -2.31 -18.34
N PHE A 447 44.67 -1.34 -19.20
CA PHE A 447 43.87 -1.46 -20.41
C PHE A 447 42.33 -1.30 -20.21
N PHE A 448 41.70 -0.83 -21.26
CA PHE A 448 40.28 -0.48 -21.26
C PHE A 448 39.42 -1.74 -21.09
N THR A 449 38.92 -1.96 -19.87
CA THR A 449 38.05 -3.05 -19.49
C THR A 449 36.64 -2.54 -19.22
N LEU A 450 35.66 -3.44 -19.05
CA LEU A 450 34.28 -3.06 -18.66
C LEU A 450 34.24 -2.32 -17.34
N ASN A 451 35.19 -2.59 -16.41
CA ASN A 451 35.32 -1.87 -15.15
C ASN A 451 35.68 -0.39 -15.36
N HIS A 452 36.56 -0.06 -16.31
CA HIS A 452 36.83 1.33 -16.68
C HIS A 452 35.57 2.00 -17.21
N LEU A 453 34.84 1.32 -18.09
CA LEU A 453 33.63 1.84 -18.68
C LEU A 453 32.56 2.13 -17.60
N SER A 454 32.37 1.21 -16.64
CA SER A 454 31.38 1.40 -15.56
C SER A 454 31.74 2.59 -14.67
N VAL A 455 33.00 2.75 -14.30
CA VAL A 455 33.47 3.88 -13.48
C VAL A 455 33.31 5.20 -14.21
N VAL A 456 33.71 5.28 -15.48
CA VAL A 456 33.59 6.47 -16.32
C VAL A 456 32.10 6.83 -16.52
N MET A 457 31.25 5.83 -16.79
CA MET A 457 29.81 6.08 -16.96
C MET A 457 29.15 6.59 -15.68
N ILE A 458 29.52 6.09 -14.51
CA ILE A 458 29.02 6.61 -13.23
C ILE A 458 29.47 8.06 -13.01
N CYS A 459 30.72 8.40 -13.33
CA CYS A 459 31.18 9.80 -13.31
C CYS A 459 30.31 10.68 -14.21
N ILE A 460 30.04 10.24 -15.44
CA ILE A 460 29.20 10.98 -16.40
C ILE A 460 27.77 11.15 -15.84
N TYR A 461 27.20 10.10 -15.25
CA TYR A 461 25.87 10.16 -14.63
C TYR A 461 25.82 11.12 -13.44
N LEU A 462 26.82 11.08 -12.56
CA LEU A 462 26.94 12.02 -11.44
C LEU A 462 27.02 13.48 -11.92
N ILE A 463 27.83 13.75 -12.95
CA ILE A 463 27.94 15.09 -13.57
C ILE A 463 26.60 15.51 -14.17
N ALA A 464 25.90 14.60 -14.87
CA ALA A 464 24.59 14.90 -15.47
C ALA A 464 23.53 15.21 -14.39
N ILE A 465 23.52 14.44 -13.29
CA ILE A 465 22.64 14.68 -12.13
C ILE A 465 22.96 16.04 -11.51
N TYR A 466 24.25 16.36 -11.31
CA TYR A 466 24.68 17.64 -10.77
C TYR A 466 24.23 18.82 -11.64
N MET A 467 24.45 18.72 -12.97
CA MET A 467 24.01 19.77 -13.91
C MET A 467 22.49 19.96 -13.89
N TYR A 468 21.74 18.87 -13.70
CA TYR A 468 20.28 18.94 -13.59
C TYR A 468 19.83 19.58 -12.27
N VAL A 469 20.42 19.19 -11.15
CA VAL A 469 20.09 19.73 -9.81
C VAL A 469 20.43 21.22 -9.72
N LYS A 470 21.51 21.66 -10.36
CA LYS A 470 21.96 23.07 -10.37
C LYS A 470 21.06 24.00 -11.18
N ARG A 471 20.20 23.47 -12.10
CA ARG A 471 19.31 24.31 -12.90
C ARG A 471 18.25 24.96 -12.00
N PRO A 472 18.01 26.29 -12.13
CA PRO A 472 16.94 26.95 -11.41
C PRO A 472 15.58 26.36 -11.82
N LYS A 473 14.73 26.07 -10.86
CA LYS A 473 13.40 25.48 -11.06
C LYS A 473 12.36 26.39 -10.42
N GLU A 474 11.29 26.67 -11.14
CA GLU A 474 10.20 27.53 -10.63
C GLU A 474 9.27 26.82 -9.63
N ASN A 475 9.11 25.49 -9.77
CA ASN A 475 8.21 24.69 -8.92
C ASN A 475 8.92 23.42 -8.48
N LEU A 476 9.41 23.41 -7.23
CA LEU A 476 10.04 22.28 -6.60
C LEU A 476 8.99 21.33 -5.98
N ASP A 477 9.17 20.03 -6.15
CA ASP A 477 8.40 19.05 -5.42
C ASP A 477 9.01 18.79 -4.02
N ARG A 478 8.38 17.93 -3.22
CA ARG A 478 8.84 17.63 -1.84
C ARG A 478 10.26 17.05 -1.80
N PHE A 479 10.62 16.20 -2.76
CA PHE A 479 11.97 15.61 -2.83
C PHE A 479 13.00 16.66 -3.22
N GLU A 480 12.70 17.47 -4.21
CA GLU A 480 13.57 18.55 -4.67
C GLU A 480 13.76 19.63 -3.59
N THR A 481 12.71 19.98 -2.86
CA THR A 481 12.78 20.89 -1.70
C THR A 481 13.67 20.31 -0.60
N TRP A 482 13.53 19.00 -0.30
CA TRP A 482 14.40 18.32 0.65
C TRP A 482 15.86 18.30 0.16
N ALA A 483 16.10 18.00 -1.11
CA ALA A 483 17.44 17.98 -1.69
C ALA A 483 18.11 19.36 -1.65
N GLU A 484 17.34 20.42 -1.84
CA GLU A 484 17.82 21.81 -1.71
C GLU A 484 18.16 22.14 -0.25
N GLN A 485 17.27 21.82 0.71
CA GLN A 485 17.51 22.00 2.15
C GLN A 485 18.72 21.19 2.65
N ALA A 486 18.90 19.98 2.13
CA ALA A 486 20.07 19.13 2.43
C ALA A 486 21.35 19.58 1.71
N ASN A 487 21.30 20.66 0.95
CA ASN A 487 22.43 21.18 0.18
C ASN A 487 23.10 20.15 -0.76
N ILE A 488 22.30 19.27 -1.36
CA ILE A 488 22.80 18.20 -2.26
C ILE A 488 23.65 18.78 -3.40
N GLN A 489 23.34 19.96 -3.89
CA GLN A 489 24.13 20.68 -4.91
C GLN A 489 25.59 20.94 -4.51
N HIS A 490 25.89 21.02 -3.21
CA HIS A 490 27.26 21.20 -2.69
C HIS A 490 27.93 19.85 -2.35
N ILE A 491 27.13 18.84 -2.02
CA ILE A 491 27.62 17.48 -1.71
C ILE A 491 28.04 16.74 -3.00
N LEU A 492 27.25 16.88 -4.08
CA LEU A 492 27.53 16.19 -5.34
C LEU A 492 28.91 16.47 -5.93
N PRO A 493 29.40 17.72 -6.03
CA PRO A 493 30.77 17.97 -6.50
C PRO A 493 31.86 17.29 -5.65
N ILE A 494 31.67 17.25 -4.32
CA ILE A 494 32.58 16.56 -3.41
C ILE A 494 32.59 15.06 -3.70
N LEU A 495 31.40 14.46 -3.88
CA LEU A 495 31.26 13.05 -4.22
C LEU A 495 31.90 12.73 -5.58
N ILE A 496 31.66 13.58 -6.59
CA ILE A 496 32.26 13.46 -7.92
C ILE A 496 33.78 13.51 -7.83
N SER A 497 34.32 14.47 -7.07
CA SER A 497 35.78 14.62 -6.88
C SER A 497 36.39 13.43 -6.15
N ALA A 498 35.73 12.95 -5.08
CA ALA A 498 36.17 11.78 -4.34
C ALA A 498 36.15 10.50 -5.21
N TYR A 499 35.10 10.33 -6.00
CA TYR A 499 34.96 9.19 -6.90
C TYR A 499 36.02 9.22 -8.02
N PHE A 500 36.23 10.39 -8.63
CA PHE A 500 37.29 10.58 -9.63
C PHE A 500 38.68 10.36 -9.05
N MET A 501 38.93 10.88 -7.84
CA MET A 501 40.24 10.70 -7.15
C MET A 501 40.48 9.21 -6.87
N LYS A 502 39.50 8.48 -6.39
CA LYS A 502 39.61 7.02 -6.19
C LYS A 502 39.98 6.32 -7.51
N TYR A 503 39.27 6.67 -8.60
CA TYR A 503 39.57 6.11 -9.92
C TYR A 503 41.00 6.35 -10.37
N VAL A 504 41.53 7.58 -10.17
CA VAL A 504 42.91 7.93 -10.53
C VAL A 504 43.89 7.14 -9.67
N ILE A 505 43.64 6.97 -8.36
CA ILE A 505 44.49 6.17 -7.45
C ILE A 505 44.49 4.70 -7.89
N ASP A 506 43.36 4.11 -8.21
CA ASP A 506 43.26 2.71 -8.66
C ASP A 506 43.98 2.51 -10.00
N LEU A 507 43.85 3.47 -10.90
CA LEU A 507 44.57 3.48 -12.19
C LEU A 507 46.10 3.53 -11.96
N GLU A 508 46.56 4.43 -11.09
CA GLU A 508 47.94 4.55 -10.73
C GLU A 508 48.46 3.25 -10.13
N HIS A 509 47.75 2.69 -9.15
CA HIS A 509 48.16 1.44 -8.50
C HIS A 509 48.27 0.28 -9.51
N SER A 510 47.31 0.18 -10.41
CA SER A 510 47.28 -0.83 -11.48
C SER A 510 48.44 -0.70 -12.46
N TYR A 511 48.81 0.51 -12.84
CA TYR A 511 49.94 0.75 -13.75
C TYR A 511 51.30 0.62 -13.06
N ILE A 512 51.49 1.10 -11.83
CA ILE A 512 52.73 1.00 -11.07
C ILE A 512 53.07 -0.45 -10.72
N SER A 513 52.10 -1.23 -10.29
CA SER A 513 52.27 -2.66 -10.00
C SER A 513 52.76 -3.46 -11.20
N ASN A 514 52.46 -3.01 -12.43
CA ASN A 514 52.78 -3.72 -13.66
C ASN A 514 53.97 -3.15 -14.43
N VAL A 515 54.34 -1.87 -14.26
CA VAL A 515 55.32 -1.18 -15.12
C VAL A 515 56.47 -0.54 -14.35
N GLY A 516 56.44 -0.47 -13.02
CA GLY A 516 57.56 -0.01 -12.19
C GLY A 516 58.00 1.44 -12.39
N GLN A 517 57.12 2.34 -12.82
CA GLN A 517 57.48 3.73 -13.06
C GLN A 517 56.52 4.78 -12.48
N THR A 518 57.10 5.81 -11.90
CA THR A 518 56.55 6.89 -11.08
C THR A 518 56.06 8.18 -11.78
N PRO A 519 55.62 8.25 -13.06
CA PRO A 519 55.22 9.55 -13.62
C PRO A 519 53.83 10.02 -13.18
N PHE A 520 52.96 9.16 -12.67
CA PHE A 520 51.58 9.52 -12.34
C PHE A 520 51.39 10.22 -11.00
N VAL A 521 52.27 9.94 -9.98
CA VAL A 521 52.23 10.64 -8.68
C VAL A 521 52.44 12.14 -8.86
N SER A 522 53.27 12.51 -9.83
CA SER A 522 53.52 13.92 -10.18
C SER A 522 52.33 14.61 -10.80
N LEU A 523 51.47 13.87 -11.53
CA LEU A 523 50.28 14.42 -12.15
C LEU A 523 49.15 14.62 -11.12
N ILE A 524 49.03 13.74 -10.15
CA ILE A 524 48.05 13.86 -9.05
C ILE A 524 48.39 15.05 -8.16
N VAL A 525 49.64 15.23 -7.83
CA VAL A 525 50.13 16.38 -7.03
C VAL A 525 49.94 17.71 -7.79
N LEU A 526 49.97 17.68 -9.14
CA LEU A 526 49.75 18.87 -9.98
C LEU A 526 48.25 19.21 -10.19
N LEU A 527 47.35 18.25 -10.00
CA LEU A 527 45.90 18.44 -10.19
C LEU A 527 45.15 18.70 -8.86
N GLY A 528 45.76 18.48 -7.70
CA GLY A 528 45.23 18.81 -6.37
C GLY A 528 45.60 20.19 -5.95
#